data_209c7629bc939af8f747f18238f163b3
#
_entry.id   209c7629bc939af8f747f18238f163b3
#
_cell.length_a   1.000
_cell.length_b   1.000
_cell.length_c   1.000
_cell.angle_alpha   90.00
_cell.angle_beta   90.00
_cell.angle_gamma   90.00
#
_symmetry.space_group_name_H-M   'P 1'
#
loop_
_entity.id
_entity.type
_entity.pdbx_description
1 polymer ?
#
loop_
_entity_poly.entity_id
_entity_poly.type
_entity_poly.pdbx_seq_one_letter_code
_entity_poly.pdbx_strand_id
1 'polypeptide(L)'
;MTPQALGAAFAVGLVLAIVLFVLVTNYNAVMALRQRIDKAWANIDVVLKQRHDQLPALVSAVRGLMAFEQEVLTEVARARAAYSPTEPIPEQAVHAQETTRAVRSLFAVVEAYPQVRSDRNVLDLQDEIERLESMIADRRELYNDQVYRYNARITTLPTSLLASMFGWQPRPFFAARPEEVERPATDL
;
A
#
# COMPACT_ATOMS: atom_id res chain seq x y z
N MET A 1 -25.85 -0.46 55.63
CA MET A 1 -25.34 -1.38 54.61
C MET A 1 -24.52 -2.45 55.33
N THR A 2 -24.81 -3.71 55.05
CA THR A 2 -24.04 -4.80 55.68
C THR A 2 -22.62 -4.84 55.08
N PRO A 3 -21.59 -5.25 55.85
CA PRO A 3 -20.22 -5.34 55.35
C PRO A 3 -20.09 -6.21 54.09
N GLN A 4 -20.97 -7.19 53.95
CA GLN A 4 -21.07 -8.01 52.74
C GLN A 4 -21.55 -7.25 51.49
N ALA A 5 -22.50 -6.32 51.65
CA ALA A 5 -23.01 -5.47 50.57
C ALA A 5 -21.93 -4.47 50.09
N LEU A 6 -21.11 -3.93 50.98
CA LEU A 6 -19.98 -3.08 50.65
C LEU A 6 -18.89 -3.84 49.89
N GLY A 7 -18.57 -5.07 50.31
CA GLY A 7 -17.61 -5.93 49.62
C GLY A 7 -18.09 -6.32 48.20
N ALA A 8 -19.37 -6.65 48.04
CA ALA A 8 -19.93 -6.95 46.72
C ALA A 8 -19.95 -5.74 45.80
N ALA A 9 -20.31 -4.55 46.30
CA ALA A 9 -20.26 -3.31 45.52
C ALA A 9 -18.83 -2.95 45.05
N PHE A 10 -17.84 -3.13 45.92
CA PHE A 10 -16.43 -2.93 45.58
C PHE A 10 -15.96 -3.91 44.50
N ALA A 11 -16.31 -5.20 44.64
CA ALA A 11 -15.93 -6.21 43.64
C ALA A 11 -16.57 -5.92 42.27
N VAL A 12 -17.82 -5.52 42.21
CA VAL A 12 -18.50 -5.11 40.96
C VAL A 12 -17.85 -3.88 40.37
N GLY A 13 -17.55 -2.87 41.17
CA GLY A 13 -16.83 -1.67 40.72
C GLY A 13 -15.46 -1.97 40.13
N LEU A 14 -14.70 -2.87 40.76
CA LEU A 14 -13.39 -3.30 40.26
C LEU A 14 -13.50 -4.03 38.91
N VAL A 15 -14.47 -4.94 38.77
CA VAL A 15 -14.72 -5.67 37.51
C VAL A 15 -15.09 -4.67 36.40
N LEU A 16 -15.98 -3.73 36.65
CA LEU A 16 -16.35 -2.70 35.67
C LEU A 16 -15.16 -1.83 35.27
N ALA A 17 -14.30 -1.46 36.21
CA ALA A 17 -13.07 -0.69 35.93
C ALA A 17 -12.10 -1.48 35.03
N ILE A 18 -11.92 -2.77 35.30
CA ILE A 18 -11.09 -3.64 34.46
C ILE A 18 -11.66 -3.77 33.06
N VAL A 19 -12.97 -4.01 32.93
CA VAL A 19 -13.64 -4.10 31.63
C VAL A 19 -13.47 -2.80 30.84
N LEU A 20 -13.73 -1.64 31.48
CA LEU A 20 -13.56 -0.34 30.85
C LEU A 20 -12.12 -0.11 30.40
N PHE A 21 -11.13 -0.44 31.23
CA PHE A 21 -9.73 -0.35 30.90
C PHE A 21 -9.37 -1.19 29.66
N VAL A 22 -9.83 -2.44 29.61
CA VAL A 22 -9.63 -3.34 28.45
C VAL A 22 -10.29 -2.77 27.20
N LEU A 23 -11.50 -2.24 27.27
CA LEU A 23 -12.18 -1.62 26.12
C LEU A 23 -11.43 -0.40 25.59
N VAL A 24 -11.03 0.52 26.48
CA VAL A 24 -10.29 1.73 26.10
C VAL A 24 -8.94 1.42 25.48
N THR A 25 -8.19 0.48 26.07
CA THR A 25 -6.87 0.09 25.52
C THR A 25 -6.98 -0.57 24.15
N ASN A 26 -7.99 -1.44 23.94
CA ASN A 26 -8.22 -2.06 22.63
C ASN A 26 -8.71 -1.02 21.60
N TYR A 27 -9.58 -0.10 21.98
CA TYR A 27 -10.01 0.99 21.11
C TYR A 27 -8.81 1.83 20.64
N ASN A 28 -7.98 2.29 21.58
CA ASN A 28 -6.80 3.10 21.28
C ASN A 28 -5.80 2.34 20.38
N ALA A 29 -5.62 1.04 20.61
CA ALA A 29 -4.75 0.19 19.78
C ALA A 29 -5.25 0.12 18.33
N VAL A 30 -6.56 -0.01 18.10
CA VAL A 30 -7.15 -0.02 16.76
C VAL A 30 -7.02 1.35 16.10
N MET A 31 -7.26 2.44 16.83
CA MET A 31 -7.09 3.80 16.28
C MET A 31 -5.63 4.05 15.88
N ALA A 32 -4.67 3.59 16.66
CA ALA A 32 -3.25 3.68 16.32
C ALA A 32 -2.91 2.89 15.04
N LEU A 33 -3.49 1.70 14.84
CA LEU A 33 -3.31 0.93 13.60
C LEU A 33 -3.91 1.65 12.39
N ARG A 34 -5.09 2.25 12.52
CA ARG A 34 -5.70 3.04 11.43
C ARG A 34 -4.81 4.20 11.01
N GLN A 35 -4.28 4.96 11.96
CA GLN A 35 -3.36 6.06 11.68
C GLN A 35 -2.07 5.58 10.99
N ARG A 36 -1.55 4.39 11.37
CA ARG A 36 -0.38 3.79 10.71
C ARG A 36 -0.67 3.40 9.27
N ILE A 37 -1.87 2.84 8.99
CA ILE A 37 -2.31 2.51 7.63
C ILE A 37 -2.40 3.79 6.80
N ASP A 38 -3.07 4.83 7.30
CA ASP A 38 -3.26 6.08 6.57
C ASP A 38 -1.89 6.76 6.28
N LYS A 39 -0.94 6.72 7.24
CA LYS A 39 0.43 7.18 7.03
C LYS A 39 1.19 6.33 6.00
N ALA A 40 1.07 5.01 6.08
CA ALA A 40 1.74 4.12 5.13
C ALA A 40 1.20 4.31 3.71
N TRP A 41 -0.12 4.53 3.57
CA TRP A 41 -0.74 4.88 2.29
C TRP A 41 -0.20 6.20 1.73
N ALA A 42 -0.18 7.26 2.52
CA ALA A 42 0.35 8.55 2.09
C ALA A 42 1.81 8.44 1.59
N ASN A 43 2.62 7.57 2.20
CA ASN A 43 3.98 7.31 1.73
C ASN A 43 4.03 6.60 0.36
N ILE A 44 3.08 5.71 0.05
CA ILE A 44 2.96 5.08 -1.28
C ILE A 44 2.54 6.14 -2.31
N ASP A 45 1.50 6.89 -2.02
CA ASP A 45 0.93 7.90 -2.93
C ASP A 45 1.98 8.90 -3.41
N VAL A 46 2.85 9.39 -2.50
CA VAL A 46 3.96 10.28 -2.85
C VAL A 46 4.88 9.65 -3.90
N VAL A 47 5.24 8.37 -3.78
CA VAL A 47 6.16 7.73 -4.73
C VAL A 47 5.47 7.36 -6.04
N LEU A 48 4.20 6.96 -6.00
CA LEU A 48 3.41 6.75 -7.20
C LEU A 48 3.32 8.04 -8.03
N LYS A 49 3.09 9.17 -7.36
CA LYS A 49 3.08 10.48 -8.00
C LYS A 49 4.45 10.86 -8.56
N GLN A 50 5.53 10.69 -7.79
CA GLN A 50 6.89 10.95 -8.29
C GLN A 50 7.18 10.15 -9.56
N ARG A 51 6.87 8.84 -9.56
CA ARG A 51 7.02 8.00 -10.76
C ARG A 51 6.18 8.51 -11.93
N HIS A 52 4.90 8.83 -11.69
CA HIS A 52 4.01 9.39 -12.71
C HIS A 52 4.58 10.66 -13.36
N ASP A 53 5.21 11.53 -12.55
CA ASP A 53 5.77 12.81 -13.00
C ASP A 53 7.11 12.62 -13.77
N GLN A 54 7.85 11.52 -13.54
CA GLN A 54 9.11 11.22 -14.25
C GLN A 54 8.89 10.54 -15.61
N LEU A 55 7.80 9.80 -15.81
CA LEU A 55 7.55 9.04 -17.04
C LEU A 55 7.57 9.90 -18.32
N PRO A 56 7.04 11.14 -18.37
CA PRO A 56 7.13 11.97 -19.57
C PRO A 56 8.55 12.33 -19.97
N ALA A 57 9.43 12.55 -18.99
CA ALA A 57 10.85 12.85 -19.25
C ALA A 57 11.54 11.62 -19.89
N LEU A 58 11.30 10.42 -19.34
CA LEU A 58 11.83 9.18 -19.91
C LEU A 58 11.32 8.96 -21.34
N VAL A 59 10.00 9.03 -21.56
CA VAL A 59 9.42 8.86 -22.90
C VAL A 59 9.97 9.87 -23.89
N SER A 60 10.16 11.13 -23.47
CA SER A 60 10.72 12.18 -24.33
C SER A 60 12.18 11.93 -24.68
N ALA A 61 13.01 11.52 -23.71
CA ALA A 61 14.41 11.21 -23.93
C ALA A 61 14.61 10.04 -24.91
N VAL A 62 13.82 8.99 -24.74
CA VAL A 62 13.89 7.78 -25.57
C VAL A 62 13.30 8.00 -26.96
N ARG A 63 12.21 8.76 -27.10
CA ARG A 63 11.51 9.00 -28.37
C ARG A 63 12.43 9.56 -29.46
N GLY A 64 13.33 10.46 -29.11
CA GLY A 64 14.27 11.07 -30.04
C GLY A 64 15.29 10.07 -30.62
N LEU A 65 15.56 8.99 -29.92
CA LEU A 65 16.56 7.99 -30.22
C LEU A 65 15.98 6.67 -30.78
N MET A 66 14.67 6.42 -30.55
CA MET A 66 13.96 5.20 -30.92
C MET A 66 12.68 5.52 -31.72
N ALA A 67 12.83 6.17 -32.88
CA ALA A 67 11.70 6.65 -33.66
C ALA A 67 10.74 5.54 -34.17
N PHE A 68 11.17 4.28 -34.19
CA PHE A 68 10.41 3.15 -34.75
C PHE A 68 9.61 2.35 -33.71
N GLU A 69 9.86 2.53 -32.39
CA GLU A 69 9.23 1.74 -31.32
C GLU A 69 8.03 2.48 -30.71
N GLN A 70 7.09 2.90 -31.54
CA GLN A 70 5.93 3.68 -31.12
C GLN A 70 4.97 2.90 -30.20
N GLU A 71 4.89 1.59 -30.35
CA GLU A 71 3.99 0.75 -29.57
C GLU A 71 4.33 0.78 -28.07
N VAL A 72 5.60 0.53 -27.73
CA VAL A 72 6.07 0.53 -26.33
C VAL A 72 5.95 1.91 -25.68
N LEU A 73 6.28 2.96 -26.43
CA LEU A 73 6.11 4.34 -25.93
C LEU A 73 4.64 4.70 -25.68
N THR A 74 3.75 4.18 -26.54
CA THR A 74 2.29 4.36 -26.38
C THR A 74 1.77 3.59 -25.17
N GLU A 75 2.31 2.39 -24.89
CA GLU A 75 1.96 1.59 -23.72
C GLU A 75 2.30 2.33 -22.41
N VAL A 76 3.51 2.88 -22.31
CA VAL A 76 3.90 3.70 -21.16
C VAL A 76 3.02 4.95 -21.02
N ALA A 77 2.71 5.63 -22.12
CA ALA A 77 1.84 6.80 -22.08
C ALA A 77 0.40 6.45 -21.65
N ARG A 78 -0.11 5.28 -22.09
CA ARG A 78 -1.44 4.77 -21.68
C ARG A 78 -1.45 4.41 -20.20
N ALA A 79 -0.48 3.63 -19.73
CA ALA A 79 -0.35 3.24 -18.33
C ALA A 79 -0.23 4.48 -17.42
N ARG A 80 0.52 5.51 -17.86
CA ARG A 80 0.58 6.79 -17.17
C ARG A 80 -0.79 7.48 -17.11
N ALA A 81 -1.53 7.53 -18.23
CA ALA A 81 -2.82 8.20 -18.29
C ALA A 81 -3.91 7.51 -17.44
N ALA A 82 -3.74 6.24 -17.14
CA ALA A 82 -4.64 5.48 -16.26
C ALA A 82 -4.47 5.82 -14.78
N TYR A 83 -3.36 6.46 -14.37
CA TYR A 83 -3.16 6.82 -12.96
C TYR A 83 -4.13 7.91 -12.51
N SER A 84 -4.86 7.63 -11.43
CA SER A 84 -5.76 8.58 -10.75
C SER A 84 -5.59 8.46 -9.23
N PRO A 85 -5.17 9.54 -8.54
CA PRO A 85 -4.98 9.51 -7.08
C PRO A 85 -6.29 9.46 -6.29
N THR A 86 -7.44 9.63 -6.95
CA THR A 86 -8.77 9.63 -6.33
C THR A 86 -9.48 8.28 -6.40
N GLU A 87 -8.91 7.33 -7.14
CA GLU A 87 -9.45 5.98 -7.23
C GLU A 87 -9.28 5.19 -5.94
N PRO A 88 -10.12 4.16 -5.70
CA PRO A 88 -9.91 3.23 -4.60
C PRO A 88 -8.54 2.54 -4.66
N ILE A 89 -7.98 2.19 -3.49
CA ILE A 89 -6.63 1.61 -3.37
C ILE A 89 -6.41 0.36 -4.24
N PRO A 90 -7.37 -0.59 -4.37
CA PRO A 90 -7.19 -1.76 -5.25
C PRO A 90 -7.01 -1.38 -6.72
N GLU A 91 -7.77 -0.41 -7.23
CA GLU A 91 -7.67 0.08 -8.61
C GLU A 91 -6.33 0.78 -8.84
N GLN A 92 -5.89 1.60 -7.90
CA GLN A 92 -4.55 2.20 -7.96
C GLN A 92 -3.43 1.15 -7.96
N ALA A 93 -3.61 0.03 -7.25
CA ALA A 93 -2.66 -1.08 -7.27
C ALA A 93 -2.57 -1.76 -8.66
N VAL A 94 -3.71 -1.94 -9.34
CA VAL A 94 -3.76 -2.47 -10.73
C VAL A 94 -3.00 -1.54 -11.67
N HIS A 95 -3.32 -0.24 -11.67
CA HIS A 95 -2.66 0.74 -12.54
C HIS A 95 -1.16 0.90 -12.22
N ALA A 96 -0.78 0.82 -10.96
CA ALA A 96 0.62 0.83 -10.57
C ALA A 96 1.39 -0.36 -11.14
N GLN A 97 0.80 -1.56 -11.16
CA GLN A 97 1.39 -2.76 -11.73
C GLN A 97 1.45 -2.71 -13.26
N GLU A 98 0.42 -2.18 -13.92
CA GLU A 98 0.42 -1.94 -15.38
C GLU A 98 1.56 -0.98 -15.77
N THR A 99 1.72 0.12 -15.02
CA THR A 99 2.83 1.05 -15.22
C THR A 99 4.19 0.36 -15.06
N THR A 100 4.36 -0.46 -14.02
CA THR A 100 5.60 -1.24 -13.82
C THR A 100 5.90 -2.17 -14.99
N ARG A 101 4.88 -2.85 -15.56
CA ARG A 101 5.06 -3.70 -16.75
C ARG A 101 5.46 -2.89 -17.97
N ALA A 102 4.76 -1.79 -18.24
CA ALA A 102 5.05 -0.92 -19.40
C ALA A 102 6.48 -0.35 -19.33
N VAL A 103 6.92 0.07 -18.14
CA VAL A 103 8.30 0.56 -17.93
C VAL A 103 9.33 -0.56 -18.16
N ARG A 104 9.09 -1.76 -17.66
CA ARG A 104 9.98 -2.92 -17.89
C ARG A 104 10.06 -3.30 -19.36
N SER A 105 8.93 -3.27 -20.08
CA SER A 105 8.90 -3.47 -21.54
C SER A 105 9.76 -2.42 -22.26
N LEU A 106 9.64 -1.14 -21.87
CA LEU A 106 10.46 -0.08 -22.44
C LEU A 106 11.95 -0.30 -22.17
N PHE A 107 12.35 -0.66 -20.96
CA PHE A 107 13.76 -0.92 -20.63
C PHE A 107 14.31 -2.13 -21.39
N ALA A 108 13.52 -3.19 -21.56
CA ALA A 108 13.92 -4.34 -22.36
C ALA A 108 14.19 -3.97 -23.84
N VAL A 109 13.41 -3.03 -24.39
CA VAL A 109 13.64 -2.53 -25.75
C VAL A 109 14.85 -1.62 -25.80
N VAL A 110 15.06 -0.73 -24.82
CA VAL A 110 16.24 0.15 -24.72
C VAL A 110 17.55 -0.65 -24.76
N GLU A 111 17.60 -1.85 -24.16
CA GLU A 111 18.77 -2.73 -24.21
C GLU A 111 19.17 -3.13 -25.63
N ALA A 112 18.25 -3.19 -26.59
CA ALA A 112 18.52 -3.51 -27.99
C ALA A 112 19.09 -2.32 -28.80
N TYR A 113 19.10 -1.11 -28.23
CA TYR A 113 19.55 0.12 -28.89
C TYR A 113 20.79 0.72 -28.21
N PRO A 114 22.04 0.37 -28.65
CA PRO A 114 23.28 0.78 -27.98
C PRO A 114 23.42 2.30 -27.82
N GLN A 115 22.94 3.08 -28.81
CA GLN A 115 22.96 4.55 -28.76
C GLN A 115 22.05 5.13 -27.68
N VAL A 116 20.90 4.49 -27.38
CA VAL A 116 19.98 4.88 -26.33
C VAL A 116 20.53 4.47 -24.98
N ARG A 117 21.00 3.24 -24.87
CA ARG A 117 21.61 2.67 -23.68
C ARG A 117 22.84 3.44 -23.20
N SER A 118 23.59 4.06 -24.10
CA SER A 118 24.79 4.87 -23.76
C SER A 118 24.49 6.35 -23.51
N ASP A 119 23.23 6.79 -23.73
CA ASP A 119 22.82 8.16 -23.45
C ASP A 119 22.73 8.40 -21.95
N ARG A 120 23.48 9.38 -21.45
CA ARG A 120 23.61 9.64 -20.01
C ARG A 120 22.29 10.09 -19.38
N ASN A 121 21.50 10.89 -20.10
CA ASN A 121 20.22 11.35 -19.60
C ASN A 121 19.20 10.20 -19.50
N VAL A 122 19.22 9.25 -20.43
CA VAL A 122 18.39 8.03 -20.38
C VAL A 122 18.81 7.16 -19.20
N LEU A 123 20.11 6.96 -18.97
CA LEU A 123 20.63 6.19 -17.83
C LEU A 123 20.20 6.82 -16.49
N ASP A 124 20.38 8.13 -16.32
CA ASP A 124 20.00 8.84 -15.09
C ASP A 124 18.49 8.71 -14.80
N LEU A 125 17.64 8.78 -15.85
CA LEU A 125 16.20 8.60 -15.72
C LEU A 125 15.81 7.14 -15.44
N GLN A 126 16.51 6.16 -16.02
CA GLN A 126 16.31 4.74 -15.76
C GLN A 126 16.63 4.42 -14.30
N ASP A 127 17.80 4.85 -13.80
CA ASP A 127 18.20 4.65 -12.41
C ASP A 127 17.20 5.28 -11.43
N GLU A 128 16.70 6.48 -11.72
CA GLU A 128 15.69 7.14 -10.89
C GLU A 128 14.37 6.36 -10.87
N ILE A 129 13.91 5.86 -12.02
CA ILE A 129 12.66 5.08 -12.08
C ILE A 129 12.83 3.72 -11.40
N GLU A 130 13.96 3.04 -11.56
CA GLU A 130 14.24 1.78 -10.85
C GLU A 130 14.27 1.99 -9.34
N ARG A 131 14.85 3.11 -8.88
CA ARG A 131 14.81 3.50 -7.48
C ARG A 131 13.37 3.71 -6.97
N LEU A 132 12.53 4.39 -7.75
CA LEU A 132 11.12 4.61 -7.41
C LEU A 132 10.33 3.29 -7.39
N GLU A 133 10.57 2.37 -8.32
CA GLU A 133 9.97 1.03 -8.34
C GLU A 133 10.32 0.23 -7.07
N SER A 134 11.59 0.24 -6.66
CA SER A 134 12.03 -0.38 -5.42
C SER A 134 11.33 0.24 -4.20
N MET A 135 11.26 1.57 -4.14
CA MET A 135 10.56 2.26 -3.05
C MET A 135 9.07 1.95 -3.00
N ILE A 136 8.41 1.79 -4.16
CA ILE A 136 6.99 1.38 -4.22
C ILE A 136 6.84 -0.04 -3.65
N ALA A 137 7.73 -0.98 -4.02
CA ALA A 137 7.68 -2.34 -3.52
C ALA A 137 7.83 -2.40 -2.00
N ASP A 138 8.83 -1.71 -1.44
CA ASP A 138 9.07 -1.66 0.01
C ASP A 138 7.88 -1.05 0.77
N ARG A 139 7.35 0.06 0.25
CA ARG A 139 6.22 0.74 0.91
C ARG A 139 4.91 -0.03 0.79
N ARG A 140 4.71 -0.77 -0.31
CA ARG A 140 3.60 -1.70 -0.48
C ARG A 140 3.62 -2.78 0.60
N GLU A 141 4.78 -3.38 0.85
CA GLU A 141 4.94 -4.39 1.89
C GLU A 141 4.58 -3.82 3.26
N LEU A 142 5.13 -2.66 3.61
CA LEU A 142 4.85 -1.98 4.88
C LEU A 142 3.35 -1.65 5.04
N TYR A 143 2.69 -1.14 3.98
CA TYR A 143 1.26 -0.86 4.01
C TYR A 143 0.45 -2.13 4.23
N ASN A 144 0.74 -3.18 3.46
CA ASN A 144 0.04 -4.46 3.55
C ASN A 144 0.21 -5.12 4.93
N ASP A 145 1.39 -5.01 5.55
CA ASP A 145 1.61 -5.47 6.93
C ASP A 145 0.70 -4.73 7.94
N GLN A 146 0.59 -3.40 7.82
CA GLN A 146 -0.29 -2.63 8.70
C GLN A 146 -1.77 -2.97 8.47
N VAL A 147 -2.20 -3.18 7.22
CA VAL A 147 -3.55 -3.62 6.87
C VAL A 147 -3.83 -5.01 7.45
N TYR A 148 -2.89 -5.95 7.29
CA TYR A 148 -3.01 -7.29 7.88
C TYR A 148 -3.21 -7.24 9.39
N ARG A 149 -2.36 -6.49 10.10
CA ARG A 149 -2.45 -6.32 11.57
C ARG A 149 -3.78 -5.72 12.00
N TYR A 150 -4.28 -4.73 11.28
CA TYR A 150 -5.58 -4.12 11.54
C TYR A 150 -6.72 -5.12 11.31
N ASN A 151 -6.76 -5.76 10.14
CA ASN A 151 -7.81 -6.71 9.78
C ASN A 151 -7.84 -7.90 10.75
N ALA A 152 -6.68 -8.45 11.12
CA ALA A 152 -6.57 -9.49 12.13
C ALA A 152 -7.05 -9.01 13.51
N ARG A 153 -6.73 -7.76 13.89
CA ARG A 153 -7.11 -7.23 15.20
C ARG A 153 -8.62 -7.04 15.33
N ILE A 154 -9.31 -6.54 14.31
CA ILE A 154 -10.76 -6.29 14.37
C ILE A 154 -11.60 -7.58 14.31
N THR A 155 -11.00 -8.70 13.91
CA THR A 155 -11.67 -10.02 13.85
C THR A 155 -11.45 -10.87 15.10
N THR A 156 -10.53 -10.48 15.99
CA THR A 156 -10.19 -11.24 17.22
C THR A 156 -10.84 -10.63 18.46
N LEU A 157 -11.21 -11.48 19.44
CA LEU A 157 -11.71 -11.03 20.74
C LEU A 157 -10.58 -10.39 21.57
N PRO A 158 -10.90 -9.39 22.40
CA PRO A 158 -12.21 -8.76 22.61
C PRO A 158 -12.54 -7.67 21.58
N THR A 159 -11.64 -7.34 20.66
CA THR A 159 -11.73 -6.20 19.74
C THR A 159 -12.87 -6.36 18.72
N SER A 160 -13.22 -7.61 18.33
CA SER A 160 -14.33 -7.86 17.39
C SER A 160 -15.69 -7.38 17.91
N LEU A 161 -15.90 -7.35 19.23
CA LEU A 161 -17.10 -6.75 19.83
C LEU A 161 -17.11 -5.23 19.60
N LEU A 162 -15.97 -4.57 19.79
CA LEU A 162 -15.84 -3.15 19.48
C LEU A 162 -16.02 -2.88 17.98
N ALA A 163 -15.45 -3.74 17.12
CA ALA A 163 -15.58 -3.61 15.68
C ALA A 163 -17.04 -3.63 15.23
N SER A 164 -17.87 -4.52 15.78
CA SER A 164 -19.30 -4.57 15.49
C SER A 164 -20.04 -3.33 16.00
N MET A 165 -19.70 -2.84 17.20
CA MET A 165 -20.32 -1.65 17.79
C MET A 165 -20.01 -0.36 17.02
N PHE A 166 -18.75 -0.20 16.56
CA PHE A 166 -18.28 1.00 15.86
C PHE A 166 -18.31 0.88 14.33
N GLY A 167 -18.79 -0.25 13.78
CA GLY A 167 -18.89 -0.46 12.34
C GLY A 167 -17.54 -0.51 11.65
N TRP A 168 -16.47 -1.02 12.31
CA TRP A 168 -15.17 -1.11 11.69
C TRP A 168 -15.16 -2.20 10.63
N GLN A 169 -14.75 -1.82 9.42
CA GLN A 169 -14.63 -2.73 8.26
C GLN A 169 -13.18 -3.06 7.96
N PRO A 170 -12.89 -4.24 7.41
CA PRO A 170 -11.56 -4.55 6.88
C PRO A 170 -11.09 -3.52 5.86
N ARG A 171 -9.79 -3.19 5.91
CA ARG A 171 -9.14 -2.32 4.93
C ARG A 171 -8.62 -3.15 3.76
N PRO A 172 -8.69 -2.64 2.53
CA PRO A 172 -8.17 -3.32 1.37
C PRO A 172 -6.63 -3.32 1.36
N PHE A 173 -6.05 -4.37 0.80
CA PHE A 173 -4.62 -4.45 0.51
C PHE A 173 -4.27 -3.68 -0.77
N PHE A 174 -3.03 -3.24 -0.86
CA PHE A 174 -2.44 -2.74 -2.09
C PHE A 174 -1.86 -3.92 -2.88
N ALA A 175 -2.74 -4.62 -3.60
CA ALA A 175 -2.41 -5.78 -4.42
C ALA A 175 -3.25 -5.74 -5.70
N ALA A 176 -2.62 -6.06 -6.84
CA ALA A 176 -3.30 -6.06 -8.13
C ALA A 176 -4.20 -7.31 -8.33
N ARG A 177 -3.99 -8.35 -7.51
CA ARG A 177 -4.82 -9.57 -7.48
C ARG A 177 -4.98 -10.07 -6.05
N PRO A 178 -6.16 -10.63 -5.70
CA PRO A 178 -6.38 -11.25 -4.39
C PRO A 178 -5.37 -12.37 -4.08
N GLU A 179 -4.94 -13.12 -5.08
CA GLU A 179 -3.99 -14.23 -4.98
C GLU A 179 -2.59 -13.79 -4.51
N GLU A 180 -2.21 -12.52 -4.70
CA GLU A 180 -0.92 -11.98 -4.20
C GLU A 180 -0.92 -11.78 -2.67
N VAL A 181 -2.09 -11.86 -2.03
CA VAL A 181 -2.27 -11.65 -0.58
C VAL A 181 -2.22 -12.98 0.19
N GLU A 182 -2.46 -14.11 -0.48
CA GLU A 182 -2.33 -15.43 0.15
C GLU A 182 -0.84 -15.71 0.42
N ARG A 183 -0.47 -15.70 1.70
CA ARG A 183 0.83 -16.22 2.13
C ARG A 183 0.93 -17.67 1.67
N PRO A 184 2.07 -18.10 1.10
CA PRO A 184 2.31 -19.52 0.94
C PRO A 184 2.10 -20.19 2.29
N ALA A 185 1.20 -21.19 2.33
CA ALA A 185 1.04 -22.03 3.51
C ALA A 185 2.42 -22.56 3.86
N THR A 186 2.93 -22.18 5.02
CA THR A 186 4.14 -22.78 5.57
C THR A 186 3.73 -24.16 6.03
N ASP A 187 3.89 -25.15 5.15
CA ASP A 187 3.85 -26.55 5.55
C ASP A 187 4.97 -26.77 6.55
N LEU A 188 4.57 -26.93 7.83
CA LEU A 188 5.40 -27.42 8.92
C LEU A 188 5.34 -28.95 8.95
#